data_8bfba6803986ba70209011b48ce3b743
#
_entry.id   8bfba6803986ba70209011b48ce3b743
#
_cell.length_a   1.000
_cell.length_b   1.000
_cell.length_c   1.000
_cell.angle_alpha   90.00
_cell.angle_beta   90.00
_cell.angle_gamma   90.00
#
_symmetry.space_group_name_H-M   'P 1'
#
loop_
_entity.id
_entity.type
_entity.pdbx_description
1 polymer ?
#
loop_
_entity_poly.entity_id
_entity_poly.type
_entity_poly.pdbx_seq_one_letter_code
_entity_poly.pdbx_strand_id
1 'polypeptide(L)'
;MDLLTTLSGSAMEGFFPAGWNLGVIDKLGDLRGEGLTKPRPWWNPGFQLVPCGTLADFDTMLGHAIALEIRQAKEQGRQLAMILPVGPMGMYRWAVWFLKQWGVDCLHVHGFNMDEWSDAQGNTLPGDHPGAFQHAMEQAFYGPLGAATVPLSQRHFATREKLPTYADRIGALKSKGARLVTVFGIGRVCHIAFWEPQFAGEYPSAREWAADTHRLGAKLHPLTIEQNALTSFKSWTTRVPAFANTIGPGLFLQSDGILGGADGMLGRGMQWQGLSLRMTLAHEPTPWIPSSHMTTLPGKLFVLSELLDGLDPECN
;
A
#
# COMPACT_ATOMS: atom_id res chain seq x y z
N MET A 1 -21.59 3.20 -20.89
CA MET A 1 -22.96 2.64 -20.65
C MET A 1 -23.69 3.59 -19.74
N ASP A 2 -24.82 4.13 -20.20
CA ASP A 2 -25.66 4.99 -19.35
C ASP A 2 -26.41 4.12 -18.34
N LEU A 3 -25.91 4.06 -17.12
CA LEU A 3 -26.58 3.40 -16.01
C LEU A 3 -27.66 4.33 -15.44
N LEU A 4 -28.73 3.75 -14.92
CA LEU A 4 -29.81 4.50 -14.24
C LEU A 4 -29.36 5.04 -12.88
N THR A 5 -28.06 5.18 -12.66
CA THR A 5 -27.50 5.59 -11.38
C THR A 5 -27.37 7.09 -11.28
N THR A 6 -27.78 7.61 -10.16
CA THR A 6 -27.38 8.93 -9.69
C THR A 6 -27.06 8.85 -8.20
N LEU A 7 -26.02 9.55 -7.79
CA LEU A 7 -25.67 9.65 -6.37
C LEU A 7 -26.46 10.76 -5.67
N SER A 8 -26.93 11.76 -6.44
CA SER A 8 -27.71 12.87 -5.91
C SER A 8 -29.04 12.40 -5.34
N GLY A 9 -29.36 12.80 -4.13
CA GLY A 9 -30.56 12.38 -3.40
C GLY A 9 -30.51 10.95 -2.85
N SER A 10 -29.42 10.21 -3.06
CA SER A 10 -29.24 8.86 -2.51
C SER A 10 -28.46 8.89 -1.19
N ALA A 11 -28.43 7.73 -0.48
CA ALA A 11 -27.63 7.56 0.72
C ALA A 11 -26.10 7.69 0.46
N MET A 12 -25.69 7.69 -0.80
CA MET A 12 -24.28 7.86 -1.21
C MET A 12 -23.92 9.32 -1.54
N GLU A 13 -24.87 10.24 -1.48
CA GLU A 13 -24.59 11.66 -1.66
C GLU A 13 -23.63 12.15 -0.56
N GLY A 14 -22.53 12.80 -0.97
CA GLY A 14 -21.50 13.26 -0.04
C GLY A 14 -20.65 12.14 0.60
N PHE A 15 -20.85 10.89 0.20
CA PHE A 15 -20.11 9.74 0.75
C PHE A 15 -18.66 9.68 0.25
N PHE A 16 -18.39 10.14 -0.96
CA PHE A 16 -17.05 10.13 -1.55
C PHE A 16 -16.22 11.33 -1.11
N PRO A 17 -14.87 11.23 -1.15
CA PRO A 17 -13.99 12.36 -0.81
C PRO A 17 -14.34 13.62 -1.61
N ALA A 18 -14.42 14.76 -0.95
CA ALA A 18 -14.93 16.01 -1.54
C ALA A 18 -14.14 16.51 -2.77
N GLY A 19 -12.85 16.14 -2.86
CA GLY A 19 -12.00 16.49 -4.00
C GLY A 19 -12.10 15.51 -5.18
N TRP A 20 -12.95 14.50 -5.11
CA TRP A 20 -13.15 13.59 -6.23
C TRP A 20 -14.12 14.20 -7.25
N ASN A 21 -13.63 14.39 -8.47
CA ASN A 21 -14.49 14.70 -9.60
C ASN A 21 -15.06 13.39 -10.17
N LEU A 22 -16.27 13.03 -9.75
CA LEU A 22 -16.90 11.75 -10.11
C LEU A 22 -17.03 11.58 -11.63
N GLY A 23 -17.33 12.66 -12.39
CA GLY A 23 -17.41 12.56 -13.84
C GLY A 23 -16.07 12.32 -14.54
N VAL A 24 -14.95 12.71 -13.92
CA VAL A 24 -13.60 12.32 -14.38
C VAL A 24 -13.32 10.87 -14.00
N ILE A 25 -13.64 10.48 -12.78
CA ILE A 25 -13.42 9.12 -12.27
C ILE A 25 -14.19 8.08 -13.09
N ASP A 26 -15.45 8.34 -13.45
CA ASP A 26 -16.26 7.47 -14.29
C ASP A 26 -15.60 7.22 -15.65
N LYS A 27 -15.03 8.28 -16.26
CA LYS A 27 -14.26 8.14 -17.52
C LYS A 27 -12.99 7.32 -17.35
N LEU A 28 -12.35 7.37 -16.18
CA LEU A 28 -11.19 6.51 -15.88
C LEU A 28 -11.62 5.05 -15.76
N GLY A 29 -12.83 4.80 -15.25
CA GLY A 29 -13.43 3.46 -15.18
C GLY A 29 -13.56 2.77 -16.56
N ASP A 30 -13.74 3.54 -17.62
CA ASP A 30 -13.84 3.02 -19.00
C ASP A 30 -12.49 2.62 -19.62
N LEU A 31 -11.36 2.99 -18.98
CA LEU A 31 -10.02 2.68 -19.50
C LEU A 31 -9.73 1.18 -19.39
N ARG A 32 -9.18 0.60 -20.46
CA ARG A 32 -8.74 -0.79 -20.53
C ARG A 32 -7.56 -0.95 -21.49
N GLY A 33 -6.84 -2.08 -21.38
CA GLY A 33 -5.72 -2.40 -22.25
C GLY A 33 -4.68 -1.28 -22.32
N GLU A 34 -4.26 -0.91 -23.53
CA GLU A 34 -3.26 0.16 -23.76
C GLU A 34 -3.71 1.52 -23.22
N GLY A 35 -5.01 1.82 -23.23
CA GLY A 35 -5.56 3.06 -22.68
C GLY A 35 -5.24 3.23 -21.19
N LEU A 36 -5.16 2.12 -20.44
CA LEU A 36 -4.84 2.10 -19.04
C LEU A 36 -3.32 2.01 -18.78
N THR A 37 -2.62 1.18 -19.54
CA THR A 37 -1.22 0.83 -19.29
C THR A 37 -0.22 1.77 -19.94
N LYS A 38 -0.67 2.65 -20.86
CA LYS A 38 0.18 3.63 -21.54
C LYS A 38 0.80 4.60 -20.52
N PRO A 39 2.13 4.81 -20.55
CA PRO A 39 2.81 5.78 -19.71
C PRO A 39 2.20 7.18 -19.81
N ARG A 40 2.07 7.85 -18.67
CA ARG A 40 1.55 9.22 -18.56
C ARG A 40 2.71 10.22 -18.42
N PRO A 41 2.52 11.50 -18.78
CA PRO A 41 3.58 12.52 -18.67
C PRO A 41 4.16 12.69 -17.26
N TRP A 42 3.38 12.40 -16.23
CA TRP A 42 3.79 12.50 -14.83
C TRP A 42 4.42 11.22 -14.27
N TRP A 43 4.39 10.10 -15.00
CA TRP A 43 5.04 8.88 -14.54
C TRP A 43 6.55 9.07 -14.53
N ASN A 44 7.16 8.59 -13.45
CA ASN A 44 8.62 8.51 -13.41
C ASN A 44 9.13 7.61 -14.56
N PRO A 45 10.17 8.00 -15.30
CA PRO A 45 10.74 7.13 -16.35
C PRO A 45 11.19 5.76 -15.88
N GLY A 46 11.49 5.61 -14.59
CA GLY A 46 11.83 4.34 -13.95
C GLY A 46 10.63 3.58 -13.37
N PHE A 47 9.39 4.10 -13.50
CA PHE A 47 8.18 3.39 -13.07
C PHE A 47 7.77 2.34 -14.12
N GLN A 48 7.46 1.14 -13.66
CA GLN A 48 7.06 0.02 -14.52
C GLN A 48 5.78 -0.64 -13.98
N LEU A 49 4.80 -0.83 -14.84
CA LEU A 49 3.65 -1.69 -14.58
C LEU A 49 4.00 -3.13 -15.00
N VAL A 50 3.75 -4.09 -14.12
CA VAL A 50 4.11 -5.50 -14.31
C VAL A 50 2.85 -6.36 -14.20
N PRO A 51 2.19 -6.71 -15.31
CA PRO A 51 1.04 -7.63 -15.29
C PRO A 51 1.46 -9.03 -14.86
N CYS A 52 0.66 -9.67 -14.02
CA CYS A 52 0.83 -11.04 -13.52
C CYS A 52 -0.38 -11.88 -13.96
N GLY A 53 -0.14 -13.04 -14.54
CA GLY A 53 -1.22 -13.89 -15.08
C GLY A 53 -2.08 -14.56 -14.01
N THR A 54 -1.47 -14.88 -12.85
CA THR A 54 -2.14 -15.53 -11.73
C THR A 54 -1.74 -14.92 -10.40
N LEU A 55 -2.51 -15.18 -9.35
CA LEU A 55 -2.14 -14.79 -7.98
C LEU A 55 -0.81 -15.42 -7.55
N ALA A 56 -0.52 -16.64 -7.99
CA ALA A 56 0.75 -17.31 -7.69
C ALA A 56 1.94 -16.60 -8.36
N ASP A 57 1.77 -16.14 -9.62
CA ASP A 57 2.78 -15.32 -10.30
C ASP A 57 2.98 -14.00 -9.59
N PHE A 58 1.89 -13.32 -9.22
CA PHE A 58 1.92 -12.06 -8.48
C PHE A 58 2.70 -12.19 -7.17
N ASP A 59 2.34 -13.15 -6.32
CA ASP A 59 3.01 -13.39 -5.04
C ASP A 59 4.50 -13.72 -5.24
N THR A 60 4.82 -14.55 -6.23
CA THR A 60 6.19 -14.96 -6.52
C THR A 60 7.02 -13.80 -7.03
N MET A 61 6.52 -13.03 -8.00
CA MET A 61 7.25 -11.93 -8.63
C MET A 61 7.47 -10.77 -7.65
N LEU A 62 6.46 -10.40 -6.87
CA LEU A 62 6.59 -9.36 -5.86
C LEU A 62 7.51 -9.80 -4.71
N GLY A 63 7.37 -11.05 -4.24
CA GLY A 63 8.27 -11.62 -3.23
C GLY A 63 9.72 -11.71 -3.71
N HIS A 64 9.95 -12.08 -4.97
CA HIS A 64 11.27 -12.05 -5.59
C HIS A 64 11.85 -10.61 -5.62
N ALA A 65 11.03 -9.63 -5.99
CA ALA A 65 11.48 -8.24 -6.05
C ALA A 65 11.89 -7.71 -4.66
N ILE A 66 11.14 -8.06 -3.60
CA ILE A 66 11.51 -7.74 -2.21
C ILE A 66 12.86 -8.39 -1.84
N ALA A 67 13.00 -9.69 -2.10
CA ALA A 67 14.24 -10.41 -1.81
C ALA A 67 15.44 -9.86 -2.58
N LEU A 68 15.21 -9.41 -3.82
CA LEU A 68 16.24 -8.84 -4.68
C LEU A 68 16.74 -7.48 -4.16
N GLU A 69 15.86 -6.60 -3.67
CA GLU A 69 16.26 -5.34 -3.02
C GLU A 69 17.13 -5.61 -1.78
N ILE A 70 16.75 -6.60 -0.96
CA ILE A 70 17.53 -6.99 0.22
C ILE A 70 18.90 -7.52 -0.17
N ARG A 71 18.95 -8.41 -1.16
CA ARG A 71 20.20 -8.99 -1.66
C ARG A 71 21.12 -7.93 -2.26
N GLN A 72 20.60 -7.07 -3.11
CA GLN A 72 21.38 -6.01 -3.77
C GLN A 72 21.95 -5.02 -2.76
N ALA A 73 21.18 -4.62 -1.74
CA ALA A 73 21.69 -3.74 -0.68
C ALA A 73 22.85 -4.41 0.07
N LYS A 74 22.74 -5.70 0.38
CA LYS A 74 23.83 -6.47 1.00
C LYS A 74 25.08 -6.53 0.14
N GLU A 75 24.92 -6.87 -1.15
CA GLU A 75 26.04 -6.93 -2.11
C GLU A 75 26.74 -5.58 -2.28
N GLN A 76 26.00 -4.48 -2.15
CA GLN A 76 26.52 -3.11 -2.19
C GLN A 76 27.09 -2.63 -0.84
N GLY A 77 27.03 -3.44 0.21
CA GLY A 77 27.51 -3.08 1.54
C GLY A 77 26.75 -1.93 2.22
N ARG A 78 25.45 -1.71 1.85
CA ARG A 78 24.64 -0.59 2.35
C ARG A 78 23.46 -1.05 3.19
N GLN A 79 23.02 -0.20 4.11
CA GLN A 79 21.80 -0.41 4.87
C GLN A 79 20.57 -0.23 3.95
N LEU A 80 19.52 -0.97 4.26
CA LEU A 80 18.23 -0.90 3.56
C LEU A 80 17.11 -0.58 4.56
N ALA A 81 16.45 0.54 4.39
CA ALA A 81 15.20 0.85 5.06
C ALA A 81 14.04 0.39 4.17
N MET A 82 13.17 -0.47 4.68
CA MET A 82 11.99 -0.95 3.97
C MET A 82 10.73 -0.55 4.73
N ILE A 83 9.84 0.19 4.08
CA ILE A 83 8.48 0.38 4.56
C ILE A 83 7.65 -0.80 4.05
N LEU A 84 6.98 -1.51 4.95
CA LEU A 84 6.36 -2.81 4.69
C LEU A 84 4.88 -2.82 5.07
N PRO A 85 3.97 -3.28 4.19
CA PRO A 85 2.54 -3.38 4.46
C PRO A 85 2.17 -4.72 5.12
N VAL A 86 1.00 -4.76 5.73
CA VAL A 86 0.26 -6.00 6.01
C VAL A 86 -0.83 -6.16 4.95
N GLY A 87 -0.46 -6.78 3.83
CA GLY A 87 -1.22 -7.01 2.61
C GLY A 87 -0.56 -6.36 1.38
N PRO A 88 -0.46 -7.13 0.28
CA PRO A 88 -0.76 -8.55 0.11
C PRO A 88 0.26 -9.46 0.82
N MET A 89 -0.21 -10.45 1.58
CA MET A 89 0.65 -11.24 2.47
C MET A 89 1.40 -12.39 1.76
N GLY A 90 0.88 -12.91 0.64
CA GLY A 90 1.47 -14.05 -0.08
C GLY A 90 2.91 -13.80 -0.56
N MET A 91 3.24 -12.56 -0.88
CA MET A 91 4.58 -12.14 -1.30
C MET A 91 5.67 -12.45 -0.25
N TYR A 92 5.37 -12.38 1.05
CA TYR A 92 6.37 -12.59 2.10
C TYR A 92 6.87 -14.03 2.15
N ARG A 93 6.00 -15.01 1.91
CA ARG A 93 6.39 -16.41 1.80
C ARG A 93 7.47 -16.59 0.73
N TRP A 94 7.32 -15.94 -0.41
CA TRP A 94 8.27 -16.02 -1.50
C TRP A 94 9.54 -15.21 -1.23
N ALA A 95 9.43 -14.02 -0.65
CA ALA A 95 10.60 -13.27 -0.22
C ALA A 95 11.49 -14.08 0.73
N VAL A 96 10.88 -14.71 1.74
CA VAL A 96 11.57 -15.63 2.66
C VAL A 96 12.21 -16.81 1.93
N TRP A 97 11.47 -17.40 1.00
CA TRP A 97 11.99 -18.56 0.23
C TRP A 97 13.23 -18.17 -0.56
N PHE A 98 13.18 -17.08 -1.33
CA PHE A 98 14.32 -16.63 -2.14
C PHE A 98 15.53 -16.28 -1.26
N LEU A 99 15.33 -15.55 -0.18
CA LEU A 99 16.43 -15.19 0.74
C LEU A 99 17.11 -16.42 1.32
N LYS A 100 16.34 -17.43 1.71
CA LYS A 100 16.89 -18.70 2.20
C LYS A 100 17.64 -19.47 1.11
N GLN A 101 17.09 -19.57 -0.11
CA GLN A 101 17.75 -20.24 -1.23
C GLN A 101 19.07 -19.56 -1.60
N TRP A 102 19.14 -18.23 -1.49
CA TRP A 102 20.35 -17.47 -1.80
C TRP A 102 21.33 -17.38 -0.62
N GLY A 103 20.98 -17.85 0.55
CA GLY A 103 21.80 -17.70 1.76
C GLY A 103 22.00 -16.24 2.18
N VAL A 104 21.00 -15.38 1.93
CA VAL A 104 21.06 -13.95 2.26
C VAL A 104 20.40 -13.70 3.61
N ASP A 105 21.16 -13.13 4.57
CA ASP A 105 20.60 -12.62 5.81
C ASP A 105 20.11 -11.18 5.67
N CYS A 106 19.30 -10.75 6.65
CA CYS A 106 18.69 -9.43 6.72
C CYS A 106 19.30 -8.53 7.81
N LEU A 107 20.56 -8.75 8.21
CA LEU A 107 21.21 -7.98 9.29
C LEU A 107 21.36 -6.49 8.96
N HIS A 108 21.37 -6.14 7.68
CA HIS A 108 21.49 -4.77 7.16
C HIS A 108 20.12 -4.11 6.87
N VAL A 109 19.01 -4.82 7.16
CA VAL A 109 17.64 -4.35 6.84
C VAL A 109 17.01 -3.73 8.08
N HIS A 110 16.39 -2.57 7.91
CA HIS A 110 15.49 -1.95 8.87
C HIS A 110 14.06 -2.01 8.32
N GLY A 111 13.19 -2.80 8.96
CA GLY A 111 11.78 -2.92 8.56
C GLY A 111 10.92 -1.92 9.33
N PHE A 112 10.12 -1.14 8.60
CA PHE A 112 9.15 -0.18 9.13
C PHE A 112 7.76 -0.61 8.69
N ASN A 113 6.95 -1.13 9.61
CA ASN A 113 5.54 -1.39 9.28
C ASN A 113 4.83 -0.08 9.01
N MET A 114 4.10 -0.02 7.88
CA MET A 114 3.51 1.25 7.44
C MET A 114 2.30 1.68 8.27
N ASP A 115 1.65 0.76 8.95
CA ASP A 115 0.44 0.99 9.71
C ASP A 115 0.19 -0.07 10.79
N GLU A 116 -0.78 0.20 11.68
CA GLU A 116 -1.30 -0.72 12.67
C GLU A 116 -2.70 -0.28 13.08
N TRP A 117 -3.58 -1.25 13.39
CA TRP A 117 -4.88 -0.95 13.98
C TRP A 117 -4.76 -0.20 15.30
N SER A 118 -5.60 0.81 15.49
CA SER A 118 -5.59 1.60 16.73
C SER A 118 -7.00 2.03 17.16
N ASP A 119 -7.07 2.60 18.35
CA ASP A 119 -8.19 3.46 18.73
C ASP A 119 -8.00 4.91 18.23
N ALA A 120 -8.96 5.78 18.51
CA ALA A 120 -8.90 7.19 18.10
C ALA A 120 -7.73 7.97 18.75
N GLN A 121 -7.13 7.44 19.81
CA GLN A 121 -5.99 8.01 20.51
C GLN A 121 -4.65 7.42 20.02
N GLY A 122 -4.69 6.47 19.08
CA GLY A 122 -3.51 5.80 18.53
C GLY A 122 -2.98 4.65 19.38
N ASN A 123 -3.72 4.18 20.41
CA ASN A 123 -3.33 3.00 21.15
C ASN A 123 -3.57 1.75 20.31
N THR A 124 -2.59 0.86 20.24
CA THR A 124 -2.62 -0.35 19.43
C THR A 124 -2.90 -1.60 20.26
N LEU A 125 -3.29 -2.68 19.61
CA LEU A 125 -3.29 -4.00 20.24
C LEU A 125 -1.86 -4.40 20.68
N PRO A 126 -1.71 -5.29 21.69
CA PRO A 126 -0.42 -5.92 21.98
C PRO A 126 0.14 -6.58 20.73
N GLY A 127 1.46 -6.48 20.54
CA GLY A 127 2.12 -6.96 19.30
C GLY A 127 2.06 -8.47 19.07
N ASP A 128 1.73 -9.26 20.09
CA ASP A 128 1.49 -10.71 20.01
C ASP A 128 0.02 -11.07 19.80
N HIS A 129 -0.88 -10.09 19.82
CA HIS A 129 -2.31 -10.32 19.58
C HIS A 129 -2.55 -10.76 18.13
N PRO A 130 -3.30 -11.84 17.86
CA PRO A 130 -3.52 -12.35 16.49
C PRO A 130 -4.11 -11.35 15.49
N GLY A 131 -4.79 -10.30 15.96
CA GLY A 131 -5.33 -9.23 15.13
C GLY A 131 -4.36 -8.07 14.88
N ALA A 132 -3.16 -8.06 15.48
CA ALA A 132 -2.17 -7.01 15.28
C ALA A 132 -1.37 -7.23 13.99
N PHE A 133 -1.06 -6.16 13.28
CA PHE A 133 -0.18 -6.22 12.09
C PHE A 133 1.24 -6.61 12.47
N GLN A 134 1.70 -6.21 13.66
CA GLN A 134 2.97 -6.71 14.21
C GLN A 134 2.98 -8.25 14.25
N HIS A 135 1.93 -8.89 14.79
CA HIS A 135 1.82 -10.34 14.81
C HIS A 135 1.88 -10.94 13.40
N ALA A 136 1.11 -10.39 12.47
CA ALA A 136 1.09 -10.84 11.08
C ALA A 136 2.49 -10.81 10.43
N MET A 137 3.25 -9.75 10.64
CA MET A 137 4.61 -9.61 10.10
C MET A 137 5.61 -10.56 10.77
N GLU A 138 5.50 -10.76 12.09
CA GLU A 138 6.34 -11.75 12.78
C GLU A 138 6.07 -13.17 12.25
N GLN A 139 4.81 -13.51 11.94
CA GLN A 139 4.46 -14.83 11.40
C GLN A 139 4.82 -15.00 9.91
N ALA A 140 4.66 -13.95 9.09
CA ALA A 140 4.81 -14.07 7.64
C ALA A 140 6.24 -13.83 7.15
N PHE A 141 7.01 -12.97 7.80
CA PHE A 141 8.31 -12.53 7.31
C PHE A 141 9.45 -12.75 8.31
N TYR A 142 9.38 -12.12 9.48
CA TYR A 142 10.52 -12.12 10.41
C TYR A 142 10.79 -13.49 11.02
N GLY A 143 9.79 -14.16 11.55
CA GLY A 143 9.93 -15.48 12.19
C GLY A 143 10.42 -16.56 11.22
N PRO A 144 9.80 -16.72 10.03
CA PRO A 144 10.22 -17.72 9.05
C PRO A 144 11.66 -17.58 8.55
N LEU A 145 12.28 -16.39 8.60
CA LEU A 145 13.69 -16.20 8.26
C LEU A 145 14.65 -16.85 9.27
N GLY A 146 14.20 -17.10 10.50
CA GLY A 146 15.03 -17.72 11.54
C GLY A 146 16.26 -16.88 11.89
N ALA A 147 17.45 -17.50 11.90
CA ALA A 147 18.70 -16.80 12.22
C ALA A 147 19.11 -15.71 11.20
N ALA A 148 18.56 -15.78 9.98
CA ALA A 148 18.81 -14.79 8.91
C ALA A 148 17.91 -13.56 8.99
N THR A 149 17.07 -13.46 10.00
CA THR A 149 16.03 -12.43 10.12
C THR A 149 16.58 -11.03 10.39
N VAL A 150 15.72 -10.03 10.18
CA VAL A 150 15.97 -8.65 10.61
C VAL A 150 16.15 -8.61 12.13
N PRO A 151 17.19 -7.97 12.67
CA PRO A 151 17.37 -7.84 14.12
C PRO A 151 16.17 -7.16 14.80
N LEU A 152 15.84 -7.57 16.03
CA LEU A 152 14.70 -7.00 16.77
C LEU A 152 14.78 -5.47 16.91
N SER A 153 15.97 -4.93 17.11
CA SER A 153 16.22 -3.48 17.21
C SER A 153 15.97 -2.72 15.90
N GLN A 154 15.87 -3.44 14.79
CA GLN A 154 15.64 -2.90 13.44
C GLN A 154 14.22 -3.18 12.93
N ARG A 155 13.34 -3.79 13.75
CA ARG A 155 11.92 -3.96 13.45
C ARG A 155 11.14 -2.82 14.11
N HIS A 156 10.53 -2.00 13.28
CA HIS A 156 9.76 -0.84 13.72
C HIS A 156 8.29 -1.05 13.38
N PHE A 157 7.45 -1.15 14.42
CA PHE A 157 6.00 -1.32 14.29
C PHE A 157 5.31 0.00 14.59
N ALA A 158 4.20 0.30 13.89
CA ALA A 158 3.53 1.60 13.90
C ALA A 158 2.69 1.82 15.20
N THR A 159 3.30 1.60 16.36
CA THR A 159 2.67 1.90 17.64
C THR A 159 2.67 3.41 17.91
N ARG A 160 1.85 3.84 18.88
CA ARG A 160 1.73 5.24 19.29
C ARG A 160 3.08 5.87 19.64
N GLU A 161 3.98 5.09 20.27
CA GLU A 161 5.29 5.58 20.72
C GLU A 161 6.33 5.56 19.61
N LYS A 162 6.26 4.60 18.69
CA LYS A 162 7.31 4.37 17.69
C LYS A 162 7.06 5.10 16.38
N LEU A 163 5.82 5.15 15.91
CA LEU A 163 5.49 5.75 14.61
C LEU A 163 5.97 7.21 14.49
N PRO A 164 5.82 8.09 15.49
CA PRO A 164 6.34 9.46 15.41
C PRO A 164 7.86 9.57 15.23
N THR A 165 8.60 8.49 15.53
CA THR A 165 10.07 8.47 15.40
C THR A 165 10.56 8.00 14.03
N TYR A 166 9.67 7.56 13.14
CA TYR A 166 10.05 6.98 11.85
C TYR A 166 10.80 7.95 10.95
N ALA A 167 10.35 9.20 10.86
CA ALA A 167 10.99 10.21 10.03
C ALA A 167 12.45 10.43 10.43
N ASP A 168 12.73 10.58 11.72
CA ASP A 168 14.09 10.77 12.24
C ASP A 168 14.96 9.54 12.01
N ARG A 169 14.42 8.33 12.25
CA ARG A 169 15.14 7.07 12.05
C ARG A 169 15.49 6.85 10.58
N ILE A 170 14.52 7.01 9.67
CA ILE A 170 14.72 6.88 8.23
C ILE A 170 15.69 7.96 7.75
N GLY A 171 15.52 9.21 8.20
CA GLY A 171 16.46 10.31 7.89
C GLY A 171 17.89 10.00 8.33
N ALA A 172 18.07 9.48 9.54
CA ALA A 172 19.38 9.07 10.04
C ALA A 172 20.00 7.90 9.27
N LEU A 173 19.19 6.97 8.75
CA LEU A 173 19.66 5.90 7.88
C LEU A 173 20.07 6.45 6.50
N LYS A 174 19.22 7.28 5.90
CA LYS A 174 19.51 7.91 4.58
C LYS A 174 20.75 8.80 4.64
N SER A 175 20.98 9.55 5.71
CA SER A 175 22.21 10.35 5.87
C SER A 175 23.50 9.52 5.89
N LYS A 176 23.38 8.23 6.20
CA LYS A 176 24.48 7.23 6.16
C LYS A 176 24.51 6.43 4.85
N GLY A 177 23.75 6.83 3.84
CA GLY A 177 23.72 6.18 2.52
C GLY A 177 22.76 4.98 2.40
N ALA A 178 21.86 4.77 3.36
CA ALA A 178 20.83 3.74 3.25
C ALA A 178 19.88 4.03 2.08
N ARG A 179 19.43 2.97 1.42
CA ARG A 179 18.34 3.02 0.44
C ARG A 179 17.00 2.91 1.16
N LEU A 180 16.02 3.70 0.77
CA LEU A 180 14.63 3.60 1.23
C LEU A 180 13.76 2.98 0.13
N VAL A 181 13.11 1.87 0.44
CA VAL A 181 12.15 1.20 -0.46
C VAL A 181 10.81 1.07 0.23
N THR A 182 9.74 1.54 -0.44
CA THR A 182 8.37 1.32 0.04
C THR A 182 7.72 0.18 -0.74
N VAL A 183 7.33 -0.85 0.00
CA VAL A 183 6.40 -1.89 -0.50
C VAL A 183 4.99 -1.44 -0.13
N PHE A 184 4.02 -1.51 -1.06
CA PHE A 184 2.67 -0.99 -0.80
C PHE A 184 1.58 -1.75 -1.56
N GLY A 185 0.37 -1.72 -1.02
CA GLY A 185 -0.87 -2.02 -1.73
C GLY A 185 -1.64 -0.75 -2.07
N ILE A 186 -2.61 -0.85 -2.95
CA ILE A 186 -3.53 0.25 -3.29
C ILE A 186 -4.87 -0.05 -2.60
N GLY A 187 -5.31 0.84 -1.71
CA GLY A 187 -6.61 0.69 -1.07
C GLY A 187 -7.79 1.02 -1.99
N ARG A 188 -8.99 0.60 -1.59
CA ARG A 188 -10.24 0.79 -2.36
C ARG A 188 -10.55 2.25 -2.65
N VAL A 189 -10.16 3.16 -1.77
CA VAL A 189 -10.29 4.61 -1.96
C VAL A 189 -8.94 5.26 -2.32
N CYS A 190 -8.04 4.50 -2.94
CA CYS A 190 -6.72 4.99 -3.37
C CYS A 190 -5.78 5.40 -2.22
N HIS A 191 -6.03 4.94 -0.99
CA HIS A 191 -5.10 5.16 0.11
C HIS A 191 -3.81 4.34 -0.04
N ILE A 192 -2.73 4.86 0.51
CA ILE A 192 -1.46 4.15 0.76
C ILE A 192 -1.32 4.02 2.27
N ALA A 193 -1.01 2.83 2.77
CA ALA A 193 -1.18 2.49 4.18
C ALA A 193 -2.64 2.76 4.60
N PHE A 194 -2.87 3.54 5.67
CA PHE A 194 -4.19 4.10 5.99
C PHE A 194 -4.22 5.62 5.86
N TRP A 195 -3.39 6.16 4.94
CA TRP A 195 -3.45 7.58 4.60
C TRP A 195 -4.59 7.84 3.63
N GLU A 196 -5.73 8.18 4.19
CA GLU A 196 -7.01 8.28 3.51
C GLU A 196 -7.16 9.56 2.68
N PRO A 197 -7.87 9.52 1.53
CA PRO A 197 -8.04 10.66 0.65
C PRO A 197 -8.73 11.86 1.29
N GLN A 198 -9.67 11.64 2.23
CA GLN A 198 -10.35 12.76 2.91
C GLN A 198 -9.42 13.64 3.74
N PHE A 199 -8.24 13.15 4.13
CA PHE A 199 -7.26 13.97 4.84
C PHE A 199 -6.72 15.11 3.99
N ALA A 200 -6.81 15.01 2.66
CA ALA A 200 -6.40 16.11 1.77
C ALA A 200 -7.07 17.45 2.09
N GLY A 201 -8.33 17.42 2.55
CA GLY A 201 -9.08 18.61 2.93
C GLY A 201 -8.60 19.30 4.21
N GLU A 202 -7.71 18.67 4.97
CA GLU A 202 -7.17 19.22 6.22
C GLU A 202 -5.89 20.08 5.98
N TYR A 203 -5.34 20.04 4.76
CA TYR A 203 -4.09 20.71 4.41
C TYR A 203 -4.33 21.93 3.52
N PRO A 204 -3.72 23.07 3.83
CA PRO A 204 -3.83 24.28 3.00
C PRO A 204 -3.21 24.11 1.60
N SER A 205 -2.26 23.18 1.45
CA SER A 205 -1.56 22.94 0.18
C SER A 205 -1.12 21.49 0.00
N ALA A 206 -0.95 21.07 -1.26
CA ALA A 206 -0.36 19.78 -1.58
C ALA A 206 1.07 19.62 -1.02
N ARG A 207 1.82 20.71 -0.85
CA ARG A 207 3.15 20.70 -0.25
C ARG A 207 3.11 20.35 1.23
N GLU A 208 2.18 20.92 1.97
CA GLU A 208 2.02 20.62 3.40
C GLU A 208 1.51 19.19 3.60
N TRP A 209 0.56 18.76 2.77
CA TRP A 209 0.13 17.36 2.73
C TRP A 209 1.32 16.41 2.47
N ALA A 210 2.16 16.71 1.48
CA ALA A 210 3.32 15.88 1.12
C ALA A 210 4.42 15.88 2.19
N ALA A 211 4.42 16.83 3.13
CA ALA A 211 5.40 16.92 4.21
C ALA A 211 5.00 16.12 5.46
N ASP A 212 3.72 15.75 5.60
CA ASP A 212 3.25 15.07 6.81
C ASP A 212 3.70 13.61 6.82
N THR A 213 4.34 13.21 7.91
CA THR A 213 5.05 11.93 8.00
C THR A 213 4.22 10.80 8.59
N HIS A 214 3.21 11.11 9.40
CA HIS A 214 2.39 10.09 10.07
C HIS A 214 1.13 10.66 10.69
N ARG A 215 0.18 9.77 10.99
CA ARG A 215 -1.02 10.10 11.76
C ARG A 215 -1.30 8.99 12.77
N LEU A 216 -1.58 9.37 14.01
CA LEU A 216 -2.07 8.50 15.07
C LEU A 216 -3.59 8.55 15.11
N GLY A 217 -4.25 7.39 15.25
CA GLY A 217 -5.71 7.32 15.33
C GLY A 217 -6.41 7.86 14.08
N ALA A 218 -5.84 7.63 12.89
CA ALA A 218 -6.42 8.01 11.61
C ALA A 218 -7.80 7.40 11.43
N LYS A 219 -8.83 8.23 11.27
CA LYS A 219 -10.21 7.78 11.04
C LYS A 219 -10.36 7.24 9.62
N LEU A 220 -10.74 5.96 9.52
CA LEU A 220 -10.84 5.28 8.24
C LEU A 220 -12.12 5.64 7.50
N HIS A 221 -12.01 5.71 6.17
CA HIS A 221 -13.16 5.87 5.29
C HIS A 221 -14.06 4.63 5.36
N PRO A 222 -15.40 4.75 5.31
CA PRO A 222 -16.30 3.60 5.35
C PRO A 222 -15.99 2.53 4.30
N LEU A 223 -15.58 2.91 3.08
CA LEU A 223 -15.15 1.94 2.04
C LEU A 223 -13.85 1.21 2.39
N THR A 224 -12.96 1.83 3.16
CA THR A 224 -11.76 1.16 3.69
C THR A 224 -12.14 0.13 4.74
N ILE A 225 -13.09 0.46 5.62
CA ILE A 225 -13.63 -0.48 6.61
C ILE A 225 -14.27 -1.68 5.89
N GLU A 226 -15.10 -1.41 4.87
CA GLU A 226 -15.77 -2.47 4.10
C GLU A 226 -14.79 -3.31 3.28
N GLN A 227 -13.75 -2.70 2.67
CA GLN A 227 -12.68 -3.46 2.04
C GLN A 227 -12.06 -4.47 3.01
N ASN A 228 -11.68 -4.02 4.21
CA ASN A 228 -11.08 -4.89 5.21
C ASN A 228 -12.07 -5.95 5.74
N ALA A 229 -13.35 -5.61 5.83
CA ALA A 229 -14.39 -6.58 6.15
C ALA A 229 -14.38 -7.74 5.15
N LEU A 230 -14.37 -7.43 3.85
CA LEU A 230 -14.37 -8.43 2.78
C LEU A 230 -13.06 -9.24 2.75
N THR A 231 -11.90 -8.59 2.84
CA THR A 231 -10.61 -9.24 2.62
C THR A 231 -10.09 -9.99 3.84
N SER A 232 -10.38 -9.51 5.06
CA SER A 232 -9.71 -9.99 6.28
C SER A 232 -10.66 -10.43 7.40
N PHE A 233 -11.89 -9.91 7.43
CA PHE A 233 -12.85 -10.15 8.53
C PHE A 233 -14.08 -10.97 8.11
N LYS A 234 -14.04 -11.65 6.94
CA LYS A 234 -15.13 -12.52 6.44
C LYS A 234 -16.49 -11.80 6.41
N SER A 235 -16.50 -10.56 5.94
CA SER A 235 -17.66 -9.64 5.89
C SER A 235 -18.21 -9.23 7.28
N TRP A 236 -17.46 -9.44 8.35
CA TRP A 236 -17.86 -9.00 9.69
C TRP A 236 -17.46 -7.53 9.93
N THR A 237 -18.15 -6.61 9.27
CA THR A 237 -17.85 -5.17 9.23
C THR A 237 -17.75 -4.54 10.61
N THR A 238 -18.62 -4.94 11.56
CA THR A 238 -18.60 -4.40 12.93
C THR A 238 -17.39 -4.82 13.76
N ARG A 239 -16.54 -5.71 13.27
CA ARG A 239 -15.29 -6.13 13.89
C ARG A 239 -14.06 -5.45 13.31
N VAL A 240 -14.20 -4.77 12.20
CA VAL A 240 -13.09 -4.00 11.61
C VAL A 240 -12.83 -2.77 12.47
N PRO A 241 -11.59 -2.53 12.93
CA PRO A 241 -11.26 -1.28 13.62
C PRO A 241 -11.51 -0.06 12.72
N ALA A 242 -12.08 0.98 13.30
CA ALA A 242 -12.44 2.21 12.59
C ALA A 242 -11.30 3.24 12.54
N PHE A 243 -10.18 2.95 13.20
CA PHE A 243 -9.01 3.81 13.30
C PHE A 243 -7.73 3.01 13.11
N ALA A 244 -6.68 3.70 12.67
CA ALA A 244 -5.35 3.13 12.53
C ALA A 244 -4.26 4.17 12.78
N ASN A 245 -3.08 3.72 13.18
CA ASN A 245 -1.86 4.48 13.06
C ASN A 245 -1.30 4.27 11.65
N THR A 246 -0.84 5.32 10.98
CA THR A 246 -0.39 5.23 9.59
C THR A 246 0.76 6.17 9.29
N ILE A 247 1.68 5.71 8.43
CA ILE A 247 2.65 6.63 7.81
C ILE A 247 1.93 7.62 6.90
N GLY A 248 2.57 8.75 6.65
CA GLY A 248 2.11 9.78 5.73
C GLY A 248 2.97 9.94 4.48
N PRO A 249 2.54 10.83 3.57
CA PRO A 249 3.24 11.12 2.32
C PRO A 249 4.70 11.53 2.53
N GLY A 250 4.99 12.27 3.60
CA GLY A 250 6.34 12.69 3.95
C GLY A 250 7.34 11.54 4.18
N LEU A 251 6.86 10.30 4.28
CA LEU A 251 7.71 9.11 4.30
C LEU A 251 7.69 8.36 2.98
N PHE A 252 6.53 7.94 2.48
CA PHE A 252 6.49 7.08 1.29
C PHE A 252 6.88 7.81 0.00
N LEU A 253 6.68 9.13 -0.09
CA LEU A 253 7.13 9.91 -1.26
C LEU A 253 8.64 10.18 -1.28
N GLN A 254 9.37 9.92 -0.20
CA GLN A 254 10.82 10.03 -0.15
C GLN A 254 11.56 8.75 -0.55
N SER A 255 10.83 7.73 -1.03
CA SER A 255 11.39 6.44 -1.40
C SER A 255 12.32 6.54 -2.61
N ASP A 256 13.47 5.88 -2.51
CA ASP A 256 14.44 5.73 -3.60
C ASP A 256 13.99 4.64 -4.59
N GLY A 257 12.99 3.85 -4.20
CA GLY A 257 12.34 2.85 -5.03
C GLY A 257 11.03 2.37 -4.43
N ILE A 258 10.12 1.88 -5.27
CA ILE A 258 8.83 1.35 -4.84
C ILE A 258 8.57 -0.05 -5.40
N LEU A 259 7.85 -0.86 -4.63
CA LEU A 259 7.32 -2.15 -5.04
C LEU A 259 5.84 -2.21 -4.67
N GLY A 260 4.98 -1.94 -5.64
CA GLY A 260 3.53 -1.93 -5.45
C GLY A 260 2.88 -3.25 -5.80
N GLY A 261 1.75 -3.55 -5.16
CA GLY A 261 0.91 -4.70 -5.46
C GLY A 261 -0.56 -4.34 -5.60
N ALA A 262 -1.22 -4.89 -6.64
CA ALA A 262 -2.66 -4.85 -6.82
C ALA A 262 -3.16 -6.26 -7.18
N ASP A 263 -3.79 -6.93 -6.22
CA ASP A 263 -4.28 -8.31 -6.29
C ASP A 263 -5.76 -8.44 -5.91
N GLY A 264 -6.51 -7.35 -5.93
CA GLY A 264 -7.87 -7.18 -5.40
C GLY A 264 -8.97 -7.96 -6.11
N MET A 265 -8.69 -9.22 -6.47
CA MET A 265 -9.64 -10.19 -7.02
C MET A 265 -10.20 -11.09 -5.92
N LEU A 266 -11.51 -11.34 -5.94
CA LEU A 266 -12.21 -12.22 -5.01
C LEU A 266 -12.64 -13.55 -5.66
N GLY A 267 -12.21 -13.79 -6.90
CA GLY A 267 -12.60 -14.93 -7.72
C GLY A 267 -13.88 -14.70 -8.51
N ARG A 268 -14.10 -15.50 -9.56
CA ARG A 268 -15.27 -15.45 -10.46
C ARG A 268 -15.54 -14.04 -11.04
N GLY A 269 -14.49 -13.28 -11.39
CA GLY A 269 -14.62 -11.93 -11.91
C GLY A 269 -14.92 -10.85 -10.86
N MET A 270 -15.24 -11.21 -9.61
CA MET A 270 -15.47 -10.22 -8.56
C MET A 270 -14.17 -9.54 -8.16
N GLN A 271 -14.17 -8.22 -8.15
CA GLN A 271 -13.02 -7.42 -7.79
C GLN A 271 -13.43 -6.19 -6.99
N TRP A 272 -12.52 -5.69 -6.16
CA TRP A 272 -12.72 -4.48 -5.37
C TRP A 272 -11.73 -3.36 -5.70
N GLN A 273 -10.71 -3.64 -6.51
CA GLN A 273 -9.55 -2.76 -6.70
C GLN A 273 -9.45 -2.14 -8.10
N GLY A 274 -10.26 -2.59 -9.05
CA GLY A 274 -10.15 -2.16 -10.45
C GLY A 274 -10.29 -0.66 -10.67
N LEU A 275 -11.23 0.01 -9.98
CA LEU A 275 -11.39 1.46 -10.09
C LEU A 275 -10.23 2.20 -9.45
N SER A 276 -9.81 1.83 -8.23
CA SER A 276 -8.69 2.48 -7.55
C SER A 276 -7.35 2.29 -8.29
N LEU A 277 -7.16 1.15 -8.96
CA LEU A 277 -6.01 0.94 -9.86
C LEU A 277 -6.06 1.93 -11.04
N ARG A 278 -7.20 2.13 -11.68
CA ARG A 278 -7.37 3.09 -12.78
C ARG A 278 -7.08 4.52 -12.34
N MET A 279 -7.63 4.91 -11.20
CA MET A 279 -7.37 6.23 -10.61
C MET A 279 -5.87 6.40 -10.30
N THR A 280 -5.22 5.38 -9.78
CA THR A 280 -3.77 5.39 -9.50
C THR A 280 -2.94 5.60 -10.77
N LEU A 281 -3.27 4.87 -11.84
CA LEU A 281 -2.48 4.87 -13.07
C LEU A 281 -2.78 6.05 -14.00
N ALA A 282 -4.04 6.51 -14.05
CA ALA A 282 -4.50 7.40 -15.10
C ALA A 282 -4.93 8.79 -14.62
N HIS A 283 -5.08 9.02 -13.32
CA HIS A 283 -5.31 10.36 -12.77
C HIS A 283 -3.97 11.07 -12.50
N GLU A 284 -3.90 12.37 -12.75
CA GLU A 284 -2.77 13.19 -12.33
C GLU A 284 -2.58 13.14 -10.81
N PRO A 285 -1.33 13.19 -10.31
CA PRO A 285 -1.06 13.15 -8.88
C PRO A 285 -1.81 14.23 -8.11
N THR A 286 -2.55 13.79 -7.08
CA THR A 286 -3.30 14.70 -6.21
C THR A 286 -3.41 14.13 -4.78
N PRO A 287 -3.39 14.98 -3.74
CA PRO A 287 -3.64 14.54 -2.36
C PRO A 287 -4.97 13.80 -2.16
N TRP A 288 -5.96 14.06 -3.01
CA TRP A 288 -7.27 13.40 -2.99
C TRP A 288 -7.24 11.96 -3.54
N ILE A 289 -6.15 11.55 -4.16
CA ILE A 289 -5.89 10.19 -4.66
C ILE A 289 -4.45 9.85 -4.26
N PRO A 290 -4.16 9.53 -2.99
CA PRO A 290 -2.79 9.36 -2.49
C PRO A 290 -1.95 8.39 -3.34
N SER A 291 -2.54 7.30 -3.82
CA SER A 291 -1.85 6.31 -4.64
C SER A 291 -1.41 6.83 -6.02
N SER A 292 -2.03 7.90 -6.55
CA SER A 292 -1.62 8.49 -7.83
C SER A 292 -0.19 9.02 -7.80
N HIS A 293 0.29 9.45 -6.63
CA HIS A 293 1.67 9.88 -6.44
C HIS A 293 2.69 8.76 -6.56
N MET A 294 2.31 7.50 -6.37
CA MET A 294 3.26 6.38 -6.44
C MET A 294 3.83 6.19 -7.84
N THR A 295 3.10 6.57 -8.88
CA THR A 295 3.58 6.51 -10.27
C THR A 295 4.69 7.54 -10.57
N THR A 296 4.87 8.54 -9.71
CA THR A 296 5.95 9.56 -9.85
C THR A 296 7.28 9.09 -9.28
N LEU A 297 7.32 7.91 -8.67
CA LEU A 297 8.53 7.32 -8.08
C LEU A 297 9.06 6.17 -8.96
N PRO A 298 10.39 5.92 -8.96
CA PRO A 298 10.96 4.80 -9.70
C PRO A 298 10.62 3.47 -9.01
N GLY A 299 10.32 2.43 -9.78
CA GLY A 299 10.07 1.10 -9.26
C GLY A 299 9.00 0.34 -10.03
N LYS A 300 8.34 -0.60 -9.39
CA LYS A 300 7.41 -1.52 -10.04
C LYS A 300 6.07 -1.57 -9.33
N LEU A 301 5.00 -1.66 -10.12
CA LEU A 301 3.66 -2.00 -9.64
C LEU A 301 3.24 -3.32 -10.30
N PHE A 302 3.18 -4.38 -9.50
CA PHE A 302 2.68 -5.69 -9.91
C PHE A 302 1.17 -5.69 -9.83
N VAL A 303 0.50 -6.19 -10.86
CA VAL A 303 -0.97 -6.20 -10.93
C VAL A 303 -1.47 -7.52 -11.49
N LEU A 304 -2.53 -8.07 -10.94
CA LEU A 304 -3.25 -9.16 -11.60
C LEU A 304 -3.82 -8.67 -12.92
N SER A 305 -3.56 -9.40 -14.01
CA SER A 305 -3.95 -9.00 -15.37
C SER A 305 -5.46 -8.76 -15.49
N GLU A 306 -6.28 -9.53 -14.76
CA GLU A 306 -7.73 -9.37 -14.71
C GLU A 306 -8.18 -7.98 -14.22
N LEU A 307 -7.38 -7.28 -13.39
CA LEU A 307 -7.67 -5.91 -12.95
C LEU A 307 -7.48 -4.86 -14.06
N LEU A 308 -6.82 -5.23 -15.18
CA LEU A 308 -6.60 -4.37 -16.34
C LEU A 308 -7.74 -4.53 -17.38
N ASP A 309 -8.59 -5.54 -17.23
CA ASP A 309 -9.77 -5.75 -18.06
C ASP A 309 -10.86 -4.69 -17.78
N GLY A 310 -11.91 -4.66 -18.59
CA GLY A 310 -13.01 -3.71 -18.41
C GLY A 310 -13.71 -3.83 -17.05
N LEU A 311 -14.31 -2.73 -16.58
CA LEU A 311 -15.18 -2.70 -15.39
C LEU A 311 -16.65 -2.81 -15.80
N ASP A 312 -16.96 -3.61 -16.81
CA ASP A 312 -18.34 -3.78 -17.29
C ASP A 312 -19.19 -4.44 -16.18
N PRO A 313 -20.36 -3.88 -15.85
CA PRO A 313 -21.22 -4.48 -14.84
C PRO A 313 -21.72 -5.86 -15.28
N GLU A 314 -21.65 -6.83 -14.40
CA GLU A 314 -22.17 -8.18 -14.63
C GLU A 314 -23.18 -8.56 -13.55
N CYS A 315 -24.25 -9.24 -13.92
CA CYS A 315 -25.17 -9.87 -12.97
C CYS A 315 -24.61 -11.26 -12.63
N ASN A 316 -24.13 -11.43 -11.41
CA ASN A 316 -23.60 -12.70 -10.89
C ASN A 316 -24.66 -13.50 -10.12
#